data_fc23f74e4ac860c1400caa18e3fb4e99
#
_entry.id   fc23f74e4ac860c1400caa18e3fb4e99
#
_cell.length_a   1.000
_cell.length_b   1.000
_cell.length_c   1.000
_cell.angle_alpha   90.00
_cell.angle_beta   90.00
_cell.angle_gamma   90.00
#
_symmetry.space_group_name_H-M   'P 1'
#
loop_
_entity.id
_entity.type
_entity.pdbx_description
1 polymer ?
#
loop_
_entity_poly.entity_id
_entity_poly.type
_entity_poly.pdbx_seq_one_letter_code
_entity_poly.pdbx_strand_id
1 'polypeptide(L)'
;MARALTRAGNAIRERHGISSLREITPEMAREYLKGRAGSIGQKGLDNERRALQLLNRAGCAMEGVKLERIRTDAGEIRYPSGRAYTPDQVSMIAAAQREHNALATQIAHAAGLRQHELYTLRPAREQPASSHRNWSPDRFAGREGVIYTVQGKGGLVREVLIPRSMANRLEARRLADFVMVRDQGIRYQQHYHIGAGRAWAASFRAAAERTIGWHQGPHGVRHAYAQERMRELQSSEFPYRQALAVVSQELGHFRPDITEVYLR
;
A
#
# COMPACT_ATOMS: atom_id res chain seq x y z
N MET A 1 -10.97 10.31 0.22
CA MET A 1 -11.67 11.62 0.14
C MET A 1 -12.66 11.82 1.28
N ALA A 2 -13.69 10.99 1.48
CA ALA A 2 -14.69 11.20 2.52
C ALA A 2 -14.11 11.47 3.93
N ARG A 3 -13.19 10.63 4.42
CA ARG A 3 -12.53 10.82 5.73
C ARG A 3 -11.75 12.15 5.85
N ALA A 4 -11.13 12.61 4.77
CA ALA A 4 -10.40 13.87 4.76
C ALA A 4 -11.39 15.06 4.83
N LEU A 5 -12.50 14.97 4.09
CA LEU A 5 -13.57 15.97 4.14
C LEU A 5 -14.21 16.04 5.53
N THR A 6 -14.55 14.89 6.13
CA THR A 6 -15.12 14.83 7.48
C THR A 6 -14.19 15.47 8.52
N ARG A 7 -12.90 15.13 8.48
CA ARG A 7 -11.91 15.69 9.41
C ARG A 7 -11.77 17.21 9.24
N ALA A 8 -11.55 17.67 8.00
CA ALA A 8 -11.41 19.09 7.69
C ALA A 8 -12.70 19.86 8.04
N GLY A 9 -13.84 19.31 7.64
CA GLY A 9 -15.15 19.91 7.91
C GLY A 9 -15.46 20.04 9.39
N ASN A 10 -15.20 18.99 10.19
CA ASN A 10 -15.42 19.05 11.64
C ASN A 10 -14.50 20.11 12.28
N ALA A 11 -13.22 20.14 11.94
CA ALA A 11 -12.30 21.14 12.49
C ALA A 11 -12.68 22.58 12.13
N ILE A 12 -13.13 22.81 10.88
CA ILE A 12 -13.59 24.13 10.44
C ILE A 12 -14.89 24.52 11.17
N ARG A 13 -15.85 23.59 11.27
CA ARG A 13 -17.12 23.83 11.96
C ARG A 13 -16.92 24.17 13.43
N GLU A 14 -16.07 23.44 14.12
CA GLU A 14 -15.74 23.66 15.52
C GLU A 14 -15.08 25.03 15.72
N ARG A 15 -14.15 25.42 14.84
CA ARG A 15 -13.43 26.70 14.92
C ARG A 15 -14.29 27.91 14.61
N HIS A 16 -15.20 27.81 13.65
CA HIS A 16 -15.98 28.94 13.12
C HIS A 16 -17.46 28.94 13.57
N GLY A 17 -17.87 27.95 14.37
CA GLY A 17 -19.25 27.86 14.88
C GLY A 17 -20.33 27.63 13.82
N ILE A 18 -19.95 27.08 12.63
CA ILE A 18 -20.91 26.83 11.56
C ILE A 18 -21.58 25.46 11.71
N SER A 19 -22.83 25.35 11.27
CA SER A 19 -23.63 24.12 11.43
C SER A 19 -23.49 23.15 10.26
N SER A 20 -23.20 23.65 9.06
CA SER A 20 -23.19 22.87 7.83
C SER A 20 -21.86 22.99 7.07
N LEU A 21 -21.46 21.90 6.38
CA LEU A 21 -20.35 21.95 5.43
C LEU A 21 -20.58 22.89 4.24
N ARG A 22 -21.85 23.22 3.95
CA ARG A 22 -22.21 24.17 2.88
C ARG A 22 -21.82 25.61 3.18
N GLU A 23 -21.67 25.94 4.48
CA GLU A 23 -21.31 27.25 4.99
C GLU A 23 -19.79 27.50 4.98
N ILE A 24 -18.99 26.47 4.69
CA ILE A 24 -17.54 26.62 4.62
C ILE A 24 -17.17 27.55 3.46
N THR A 25 -16.62 28.73 3.81
CA THR A 25 -16.15 29.69 2.82
C THR A 25 -14.73 29.35 2.32
N PRO A 26 -14.32 29.93 1.19
CA PRO A 26 -12.95 29.79 0.69
C PRO A 26 -11.89 30.26 1.71
N GLU A 27 -12.18 31.30 2.48
CA GLU A 27 -11.30 31.86 3.51
C GLU A 27 -11.09 30.87 4.64
N MET A 28 -12.18 30.29 5.19
CA MET A 28 -12.15 29.25 6.23
C MET A 28 -11.34 28.03 5.76
N ALA A 29 -11.56 27.62 4.51
CA ALA A 29 -10.84 26.50 3.93
C ALA A 29 -9.33 26.79 3.78
N ARG A 30 -8.96 27.99 3.32
CA ARG A 30 -7.55 28.42 3.21
C ARG A 30 -6.89 28.52 4.59
N GLU A 31 -7.57 29.11 5.57
CA GLU A 31 -7.07 29.22 6.94
C GLU A 31 -6.80 27.86 7.55
N TYR A 32 -7.75 26.93 7.42
CA TYR A 32 -7.56 25.55 7.86
C TYR A 32 -6.34 24.90 7.21
N LEU A 33 -6.21 24.99 5.87
CA LEU A 33 -5.10 24.38 5.15
C LEU A 33 -3.74 25.01 5.52
N LYS A 34 -3.70 26.34 5.75
CA LYS A 34 -2.49 27.02 6.25
C LYS A 34 -2.10 26.53 7.64
N GLY A 35 -3.07 26.40 8.55
CA GLY A 35 -2.82 25.85 9.88
C GLY A 35 -2.34 24.39 9.88
N ARG A 36 -2.70 23.63 8.83
CA ARG A 36 -2.24 22.25 8.66
C ARG A 36 -0.85 22.14 8.03
N ALA A 37 -0.39 23.17 7.31
CA ALA A 37 0.86 23.15 6.53
C ALA A 37 2.10 22.83 7.38
N GLY A 38 2.15 23.25 8.65
CA GLY A 38 3.26 22.92 9.57
C GLY A 38 3.19 21.54 10.21
N SER A 39 2.07 20.80 10.06
CA SER A 39 1.83 19.56 10.82
C SER A 39 1.71 18.29 9.95
N ILE A 40 1.50 18.44 8.64
CA ILE A 40 1.34 17.29 7.72
C ILE A 40 2.16 17.49 6.44
N GLY A 41 2.66 16.38 5.89
CA GLY A 41 3.38 16.40 4.62
C GLY A 41 2.49 16.79 3.43
N GLN A 42 3.12 17.25 2.33
CA GLN A 42 2.45 17.79 1.14
C GLN A 42 1.32 16.92 0.59
N LYS A 43 1.53 15.60 0.55
CA LYS A 43 0.50 14.66 0.07
C LYS A 43 -0.75 14.65 0.94
N GLY A 44 -0.59 14.79 2.25
CA GLY A 44 -1.70 14.92 3.20
C GLY A 44 -2.46 16.21 2.98
N LEU A 45 -1.74 17.33 2.87
CA LEU A 45 -2.29 18.65 2.64
C LEU A 45 -3.05 18.74 1.31
N ASP A 46 -2.46 18.23 0.23
CA ASP A 46 -3.09 18.14 -1.08
C ASP A 46 -4.37 17.28 -1.06
N ASN A 47 -4.39 16.21 -0.24
CA ASN A 47 -5.56 15.37 -0.09
C ASN A 47 -6.69 16.09 0.68
N GLU A 48 -6.38 16.85 1.72
CA GLU A 48 -7.35 17.68 2.46
C GLU A 48 -7.88 18.82 1.57
N ARG A 49 -7.00 19.50 0.80
CA ARG A 49 -7.41 20.51 -0.18
C ARG A 49 -8.38 19.95 -1.22
N ARG A 50 -8.06 18.78 -1.82
CA ARG A 50 -8.94 18.12 -2.79
C ARG A 50 -10.27 17.71 -2.18
N ALA A 51 -10.28 17.32 -0.91
CA ALA A 51 -11.51 16.97 -0.22
C ALA A 51 -12.40 18.20 -0.01
N LEU A 52 -11.85 19.33 0.43
CA LEU A 52 -12.57 20.60 0.54
C LEU A 52 -13.05 21.11 -0.81
N GLN A 53 -12.27 20.90 -1.89
CA GLN A 53 -12.67 21.28 -3.25
C GLN A 53 -13.95 20.59 -3.74
N LEU A 54 -14.36 19.45 -3.11
CA LEU A 54 -15.67 18.82 -3.40
C LEU A 54 -16.86 19.70 -3.01
N LEU A 55 -16.64 20.73 -2.21
CA LEU A 55 -17.65 21.73 -1.84
C LEU A 55 -17.82 22.84 -2.91
N ASN A 56 -17.02 22.84 -3.98
CA ASN A 56 -17.22 23.70 -5.14
C ASN A 56 -18.38 23.16 -6.01
N ARG A 57 -19.60 23.41 -5.52
CA ARG A 57 -20.85 22.98 -6.17
C ARG A 57 -22.00 23.91 -5.77
N ALA A 58 -23.07 23.87 -6.56
CA ALA A 58 -24.25 24.70 -6.34
C ALA A 58 -24.78 24.58 -4.89
N GLY A 59 -25.12 25.72 -4.31
CA GLY A 59 -25.67 25.82 -2.96
C GLY A 59 -24.63 25.67 -1.83
N CYS A 60 -23.34 25.77 -2.13
CA CYS A 60 -22.27 25.87 -1.14
C CYS A 60 -21.56 27.22 -1.22
N ALA A 61 -21.09 27.74 -0.10
CA ALA A 61 -20.33 28.99 -0.03
C ALA A 61 -19.02 28.98 -0.84
N MET A 62 -18.56 27.79 -1.24
CA MET A 62 -17.39 27.57 -2.08
C MET A 62 -17.72 27.44 -3.57
N GLU A 63 -18.94 27.69 -3.99
CA GLU A 63 -19.34 27.57 -5.39
C GLU A 63 -18.50 28.48 -6.31
N GLY A 64 -18.02 27.93 -7.42
CA GLY A 64 -17.18 28.62 -8.39
C GLY A 64 -15.73 28.87 -7.97
N VAL A 65 -15.35 28.55 -6.74
CA VAL A 65 -14.02 28.85 -6.20
C VAL A 65 -13.08 27.66 -6.30
N LYS A 66 -11.87 27.87 -6.82
CA LYS A 66 -10.78 26.93 -6.83
C LYS A 66 -9.78 27.25 -5.71
N LEU A 67 -9.55 26.27 -4.82
CA LEU A 67 -8.56 26.41 -3.77
C LEU A 67 -7.15 26.24 -4.35
N GLU A 68 -6.29 27.21 -4.08
CA GLU A 68 -4.89 27.14 -4.45
C GLU A 68 -4.14 26.04 -3.68
N ARG A 69 -3.03 25.59 -4.24
CA ARG A 69 -2.13 24.65 -3.59
C ARG A 69 -1.27 25.38 -2.58
N ILE A 70 -1.42 25.01 -1.32
CA ILE A 70 -0.55 25.47 -0.23
C ILE A 70 0.62 24.50 -0.12
N ARG A 71 1.84 25.02 -0.01
CA ARG A 71 3.02 24.20 0.26
C ARG A 71 3.12 23.88 1.74
N THR A 72 3.57 22.68 2.06
CA THR A 72 3.83 22.32 3.44
C THR A 72 5.15 22.90 3.91
N ASP A 73 5.17 23.41 5.14
CA ASP A 73 6.38 23.78 5.87
C ASP A 73 6.88 22.62 6.75
N ALA A 74 6.04 21.59 6.93
CA ALA A 74 6.48 20.35 7.54
C ALA A 74 7.55 19.73 6.66
N GLY A 75 8.77 19.63 7.17
CA GLY A 75 9.87 18.94 6.50
C GLY A 75 9.41 17.53 6.06
N GLU A 76 10.05 16.97 5.03
CA GLU A 76 9.81 15.56 4.72
C GLU A 76 9.92 14.77 6.03
N ILE A 77 8.84 14.06 6.41
CA ILE A 77 8.94 13.10 7.52
C ILE A 77 9.86 12.01 7.02
N ARG A 78 11.16 12.22 7.18
CA ARG A 78 12.16 11.19 6.98
C ARG A 78 12.07 10.30 8.19
N TYR A 79 11.61 9.09 8.01
CA TYR A 79 11.78 8.07 9.04
C TYR A 79 13.29 7.86 9.19
N PRO A 80 13.92 8.11 10.37
CA PRO A 80 15.37 8.03 10.56
C PRO A 80 15.92 6.62 10.25
N SER A 81 15.13 5.59 10.46
CA SER A 81 15.34 4.22 9.98
C SER A 81 14.36 3.98 8.85
N GLY A 82 14.79 3.48 7.69
CA GLY A 82 13.92 3.14 6.57
C GLY A 82 12.66 2.37 7.00
N ARG A 83 11.73 2.16 6.08
CA ARG A 83 10.48 1.42 6.37
C ARG A 83 10.62 -0.10 6.21
N ALA A 84 11.73 -0.56 5.63
CA ALA A 84 11.96 -1.96 5.38
C ALA A 84 12.26 -2.71 6.69
N TYR A 85 11.73 -3.91 6.78
CA TYR A 85 12.11 -4.87 7.81
C TYR A 85 13.26 -5.73 7.30
N THR A 86 14.16 -6.16 8.18
CA THR A 86 15.13 -7.19 7.83
C THR A 86 14.46 -8.56 7.73
N PRO A 87 15.05 -9.55 7.03
CA PRO A 87 14.53 -10.92 6.98
C PRO A 87 14.30 -11.52 8.38
N ASP A 88 15.21 -11.29 9.32
CA ASP A 88 15.09 -11.76 10.69
C ASP A 88 13.91 -11.14 11.42
N GLN A 89 13.70 -9.83 11.26
CA GLN A 89 12.54 -9.13 11.82
C GLN A 89 11.23 -9.69 11.25
N VAL A 90 11.17 -9.95 9.94
CA VAL A 90 10.00 -10.56 9.31
C VAL A 90 9.74 -11.95 9.88
N SER A 91 10.80 -12.75 10.08
CA SER A 91 10.73 -14.10 10.68
C SER A 91 10.23 -14.05 12.11
N MET A 92 10.74 -13.15 12.95
CA MET A 92 10.29 -12.93 14.33
C MET A 92 8.82 -12.52 14.38
N ILE A 93 8.40 -11.58 13.53
CA ILE A 93 7.01 -11.12 13.44
C ILE A 93 6.09 -12.27 13.01
N ALA A 94 6.48 -13.03 12.00
CA ALA A 94 5.71 -14.17 11.52
C ALA A 94 5.56 -15.24 12.62
N ALA A 95 6.63 -15.58 13.33
CA ALA A 95 6.62 -16.57 14.42
C ALA A 95 5.69 -16.17 15.58
N ALA A 96 5.46 -14.88 15.80
CA ALA A 96 4.55 -14.36 16.83
C ALA A 96 3.08 -14.23 16.35
N GLN A 97 2.77 -14.69 15.13
CA GLN A 97 1.41 -14.67 14.58
C GLN A 97 0.80 -16.09 14.56
N ARG A 98 -0.54 -16.15 14.48
CA ARG A 98 -1.22 -17.40 14.15
C ARG A 98 -0.81 -17.86 12.76
N GLU A 99 -0.75 -19.16 12.53
CA GLU A 99 -0.21 -19.79 11.30
C GLU A 99 -0.73 -19.18 9.98
N HIS A 100 -2.04 -18.92 9.86
CA HIS A 100 -2.62 -18.33 8.65
C HIS A 100 -2.14 -16.88 8.40
N ASN A 101 -1.83 -16.12 9.46
CA ASN A 101 -1.26 -14.77 9.37
C ASN A 101 0.26 -14.83 9.18
N ALA A 102 0.94 -15.79 9.81
CA ALA A 102 2.36 -16.03 9.65
C ALA A 102 2.71 -16.34 8.18
N LEU A 103 1.98 -17.28 7.57
CA LEU A 103 2.17 -17.61 6.16
C LEU A 103 1.89 -16.39 5.25
N ALA A 104 0.85 -15.61 5.53
CA ALA A 104 0.56 -14.38 4.79
C ALA A 104 1.70 -13.35 4.90
N THR A 105 2.33 -13.23 6.07
CA THR A 105 3.48 -12.34 6.29
C THR A 105 4.69 -12.79 5.49
N GLN A 106 5.00 -14.09 5.51
CA GLN A 106 6.10 -14.68 4.74
C GLN A 106 5.89 -14.51 3.23
N ILE A 107 4.69 -14.79 2.73
CA ILE A 107 4.35 -14.62 1.30
C ILE A 107 4.37 -13.14 0.91
N ALA A 108 3.83 -12.25 1.75
CA ALA A 108 3.85 -10.82 1.47
C ALA A 108 5.27 -10.26 1.37
N HIS A 109 6.20 -10.76 2.17
CA HIS A 109 7.62 -10.42 2.09
C HIS A 109 8.26 -11.01 0.83
N ALA A 110 8.13 -12.33 0.62
CA ALA A 110 8.77 -13.04 -0.48
C ALA A 110 8.33 -12.57 -1.88
N ALA A 111 7.09 -12.05 -2.01
CA ALA A 111 6.49 -11.65 -3.28
C ALA A 111 6.15 -10.15 -3.36
N GLY A 112 6.56 -9.35 -2.37
CA GLY A 112 6.35 -7.91 -2.34
C GLY A 112 4.88 -7.49 -2.38
N LEU A 113 3.98 -8.20 -1.65
CA LEU A 113 2.54 -7.99 -1.75
C LEU A 113 2.05 -6.80 -0.91
N ARG A 114 0.97 -6.18 -1.40
CA ARG A 114 0.13 -5.29 -0.59
C ARG A 114 -0.87 -6.10 0.23
N GLN A 115 -1.32 -5.57 1.36
CA GLN A 115 -2.27 -6.24 2.26
C GLN A 115 -3.54 -6.77 1.57
N HIS A 116 -4.06 -6.07 0.56
CA HIS A 116 -5.27 -6.48 -0.16
C HIS A 116 -4.97 -7.48 -1.28
N GLU A 117 -3.73 -7.53 -1.80
CA GLU A 117 -3.32 -8.46 -2.83
C GLU A 117 -3.31 -9.91 -2.30
N LEU A 118 -3.14 -10.10 -0.98
CA LEU A 118 -3.27 -11.40 -0.32
C LEU A 118 -4.66 -12.04 -0.49
N TYR A 119 -5.73 -11.24 -0.64
CA TYR A 119 -7.06 -11.77 -0.96
C TYR A 119 -7.13 -12.36 -2.36
N THR A 120 -6.39 -11.79 -3.29
CA THR A 120 -6.55 -12.05 -4.73
C THR A 120 -5.52 -13.03 -5.30
N LEU A 121 -4.75 -13.69 -4.43
CA LEU A 121 -3.79 -14.72 -4.85
C LEU A 121 -4.49 -15.86 -5.60
N ARG A 122 -3.96 -16.19 -6.80
CA ARG A 122 -4.39 -17.32 -7.64
C ARG A 122 -3.20 -17.90 -8.38
N PRO A 123 -3.19 -19.20 -8.71
CA PRO A 123 -2.24 -19.74 -9.66
C PRO A 123 -2.34 -19.02 -11.01
N ALA A 124 -1.20 -18.75 -11.65
CA ALA A 124 -1.17 -18.04 -12.94
C ALA A 124 -2.00 -18.73 -14.04
N ARG A 125 -2.12 -20.07 -13.98
CA ARG A 125 -2.96 -20.85 -14.90
C ARG A 125 -4.46 -20.56 -14.75
N GLU A 126 -4.92 -20.05 -13.62
CA GLU A 126 -6.33 -19.73 -13.35
C GLU A 126 -6.65 -18.25 -13.63
N GLN A 127 -5.66 -17.40 -13.48
CA GLN A 127 -5.79 -15.98 -13.79
C GLN A 127 -4.49 -15.47 -14.41
N PRO A 128 -4.42 -15.31 -15.73
CA PRO A 128 -3.22 -14.79 -16.39
C PRO A 128 -2.99 -13.32 -16.06
N ALA A 129 -1.74 -12.88 -16.15
CA ALA A 129 -1.38 -11.47 -16.01
C ALA A 129 -2.03 -10.61 -17.10
N SER A 130 -2.24 -9.34 -16.81
CA SER A 130 -2.84 -8.38 -17.74
C SER A 130 -2.04 -8.28 -19.04
N SER A 131 -2.65 -8.64 -20.17
CA SER A 131 -2.01 -8.68 -21.50
C SER A 131 -1.72 -7.31 -22.09
N HIS A 132 -2.40 -6.25 -21.61
CA HIS A 132 -2.19 -4.87 -22.07
C HIS A 132 -0.90 -4.21 -21.53
N ARG A 133 -0.08 -4.97 -20.82
CA ARG A 133 1.22 -4.52 -20.30
C ARG A 133 2.37 -5.27 -20.95
N ASN A 134 3.40 -4.52 -21.29
CA ASN A 134 4.65 -5.13 -21.77
C ASN A 134 5.50 -5.53 -20.57
N TRP A 135 5.45 -6.83 -20.23
CA TRP A 135 6.19 -7.40 -19.11
C TRP A 135 7.64 -7.72 -19.50
N SER A 136 8.61 -7.27 -18.69
CA SER A 136 10.00 -7.66 -18.89
C SER A 136 10.18 -9.17 -18.69
N PRO A 137 10.95 -9.85 -19.54
CA PRO A 137 11.33 -11.24 -19.33
C PRO A 137 12.27 -11.40 -18.11
N ASP A 138 12.95 -10.35 -17.69
CA ASP A 138 13.89 -10.36 -16.57
C ASP A 138 13.22 -10.41 -15.20
N ARG A 139 11.87 -10.33 -15.15
CA ARG A 139 11.16 -10.46 -13.87
C ARG A 139 11.47 -11.81 -13.25
N PHE A 140 11.76 -11.76 -11.94
CA PHE A 140 12.14 -12.92 -11.13
C PHE A 140 13.47 -13.59 -11.53
N ALA A 141 14.28 -12.96 -12.38
CA ALA A 141 15.61 -13.48 -12.73
C ALA A 141 16.40 -13.84 -11.46
N GLY A 142 17.02 -15.02 -11.45
CA GLY A 142 17.78 -15.54 -10.31
C GLY A 142 16.95 -16.07 -9.13
N ARG A 143 15.62 -16.08 -9.23
CA ARG A 143 14.74 -16.65 -8.20
C ARG A 143 13.99 -17.86 -8.70
N GLU A 144 13.82 -18.84 -7.81
CA GLU A 144 13.03 -20.05 -8.06
C GLU A 144 11.75 -20.06 -7.23
N GLY A 145 10.68 -20.60 -7.82
CA GLY A 145 9.39 -20.69 -7.14
C GLY A 145 8.24 -21.09 -8.07
N VAL A 146 7.04 -20.79 -7.63
CA VAL A 146 5.80 -21.02 -8.36
C VAL A 146 5.17 -19.68 -8.69
N ILE A 147 4.75 -19.51 -9.95
CA ILE A 147 4.11 -18.27 -10.41
C ILE A 147 2.64 -18.27 -10.01
N TYR A 148 2.28 -17.26 -9.25
CA TYR A 148 0.91 -16.87 -8.94
C TYR A 148 0.61 -15.50 -9.56
N THR A 149 -0.64 -15.10 -9.50
CA THR A 149 -1.05 -13.74 -9.82
C THR A 149 -1.80 -13.11 -8.68
N VAL A 150 -1.76 -11.78 -8.66
CA VAL A 150 -2.54 -10.94 -7.74
C VAL A 150 -3.16 -9.78 -8.50
N GLN A 151 -4.33 -9.34 -8.06
CA GLN A 151 -4.96 -8.15 -8.60
C GLN A 151 -4.65 -6.94 -7.73
N GLY A 152 -3.92 -5.99 -8.30
CA GLY A 152 -3.55 -4.73 -7.66
C GLY A 152 -4.66 -3.69 -7.72
N LYS A 153 -4.40 -2.54 -7.11
CA LYS A 153 -5.29 -1.38 -7.21
C LYS A 153 -5.44 -0.93 -8.66
N GLY A 154 -6.67 -0.70 -9.08
CA GLY A 154 -6.97 -0.33 -10.47
C GLY A 154 -7.15 -1.53 -11.41
N GLY A 155 -7.23 -2.75 -10.87
CA GLY A 155 -7.55 -3.94 -11.65
C GLY A 155 -6.37 -4.62 -12.33
N LEU A 156 -5.15 -4.07 -12.24
CA LEU A 156 -3.97 -4.69 -12.84
C LEU A 156 -3.70 -6.05 -12.19
N VAL A 157 -3.73 -7.10 -13.01
CA VAL A 157 -3.30 -8.44 -12.63
C VAL A 157 -1.82 -8.58 -13.00
N ARG A 158 -0.99 -8.92 -12.00
CA ARG A 158 0.45 -9.14 -12.17
C ARG A 158 0.87 -10.49 -11.64
N GLU A 159 1.88 -11.05 -12.24
CA GLU A 159 2.56 -12.22 -11.69
C GLU A 159 3.37 -11.87 -10.45
N VAL A 160 3.47 -12.86 -9.58
CA VAL A 160 4.31 -12.88 -8.40
C VAL A 160 4.94 -14.25 -8.25
N LEU A 161 6.18 -14.30 -7.83
CA LEU A 161 6.88 -15.55 -7.58
C LEU A 161 6.82 -15.87 -6.08
N ILE A 162 6.32 -17.05 -5.73
CA ILE A 162 6.27 -17.56 -4.36
C ILE A 162 7.24 -18.74 -4.25
N PRO A 163 8.19 -18.73 -3.31
CA PRO A 163 9.08 -19.87 -3.06
C PRO A 163 8.31 -21.17 -2.91
N ARG A 164 8.81 -22.26 -3.49
CA ARG A 164 8.10 -23.55 -3.58
C ARG A 164 7.59 -24.08 -2.25
N SER A 165 8.39 -23.95 -1.19
CA SER A 165 7.97 -24.38 0.17
C SER A 165 6.75 -23.59 0.69
N MET A 166 6.69 -22.27 0.44
CA MET A 166 5.55 -21.43 0.80
C MET A 166 4.35 -21.70 -0.12
N ALA A 167 4.57 -21.96 -1.41
CA ALA A 167 3.51 -22.32 -2.35
C ALA A 167 2.83 -23.63 -1.94
N ASN A 168 3.57 -24.65 -1.51
CA ASN A 168 3.01 -25.90 -0.99
C ASN A 168 2.15 -25.67 0.25
N ARG A 169 2.60 -24.85 1.17
CA ARG A 169 1.82 -24.47 2.36
C ARG A 169 0.59 -23.64 2.01
N LEU A 170 0.67 -22.80 0.99
CA LEU A 170 -0.46 -22.03 0.48
C LEU A 170 -1.52 -22.95 -0.16
N GLU A 171 -1.10 -23.89 -1.02
CA GLU A 171 -2.00 -24.85 -1.66
C GLU A 171 -2.70 -25.76 -0.62
N ALA A 172 -2.02 -26.17 0.43
CA ALA A 172 -2.63 -26.91 1.55
C ALA A 172 -3.72 -26.11 2.28
N ARG A 173 -3.83 -24.80 2.05
CA ARG A 173 -4.85 -23.91 2.61
C ARG A 173 -5.86 -23.42 1.57
N ARG A 174 -5.85 -24.06 0.41
CA ARG A 174 -6.79 -23.73 -0.66
C ARG A 174 -8.21 -24.06 -0.20
N LEU A 175 -9.14 -23.13 -0.42
CA LEU A 175 -10.55 -23.32 -0.18
C LEU A 175 -11.18 -24.13 -1.34
N ALA A 176 -12.16 -24.97 -1.04
CA ALA A 176 -12.90 -25.70 -2.08
C ALA A 176 -13.56 -24.72 -3.05
N ASP A 177 -14.23 -23.71 -2.50
CA ASP A 177 -14.77 -22.57 -3.22
C ASP A 177 -14.22 -21.27 -2.66
N PHE A 178 -14.18 -20.20 -3.48
CA PHE A 178 -13.77 -18.90 -2.98
C PHE A 178 -14.79 -18.32 -2.00
N VAL A 179 -14.30 -17.57 -1.04
CA VAL A 179 -15.14 -16.81 -0.11
C VAL A 179 -15.14 -15.34 -0.49
N MET A 180 -16.32 -14.73 -0.54
CA MET A 180 -16.46 -13.28 -0.75
C MET A 180 -16.15 -12.54 0.54
N VAL A 181 -15.05 -11.78 0.56
CA VAL A 181 -14.66 -10.94 1.69
C VAL A 181 -14.86 -9.47 1.36
N ARG A 182 -15.39 -8.69 2.31
CA ARG A 182 -15.50 -7.23 2.18
C ARG A 182 -14.47 -6.55 3.09
N ASP A 183 -13.54 -5.82 2.49
CA ASP A 183 -12.59 -4.97 3.22
C ASP A 183 -12.58 -3.55 2.65
N GLN A 184 -12.71 -2.55 3.52
CA GLN A 184 -12.78 -1.11 3.17
C GLN A 184 -13.82 -0.77 2.08
N GLY A 185 -14.93 -1.48 2.05
CA GLY A 185 -16.01 -1.28 1.08
C GLY A 185 -15.82 -2.00 -0.26
N ILE A 186 -14.67 -2.66 -0.46
CA ILE A 186 -14.35 -3.43 -1.68
C ILE A 186 -14.62 -4.91 -1.41
N ARG A 187 -15.17 -5.60 -2.40
CA ARG A 187 -15.41 -7.06 -2.37
C ARG A 187 -14.23 -7.76 -3.04
N TYR A 188 -13.72 -8.83 -2.40
CA TYR A 188 -12.62 -9.65 -2.88
C TYR A 188 -13.06 -11.12 -2.89
N GLN A 189 -12.63 -11.87 -3.89
CA GLN A 189 -12.72 -13.32 -3.92
C GLN A 189 -11.45 -13.89 -3.29
N GLN A 190 -11.57 -14.48 -2.11
CA GLN A 190 -10.45 -15.10 -1.41
C GLN A 190 -10.44 -16.60 -1.66
N HIS A 191 -9.35 -17.13 -2.22
CA HIS A 191 -9.19 -18.52 -2.61
C HIS A 191 -8.41 -19.35 -1.59
N TYR A 192 -7.73 -18.72 -0.64
CA TYR A 192 -6.89 -19.40 0.35
C TYR A 192 -7.23 -18.94 1.77
N HIS A 193 -7.24 -19.89 2.69
CA HIS A 193 -7.40 -19.59 4.13
C HIS A 193 -6.10 -19.04 4.72
N ILE A 194 -5.75 -17.82 4.36
CA ILE A 194 -4.63 -17.04 4.89
C ILE A 194 -5.10 -15.66 5.35
N GLY A 195 -4.29 -15.02 6.19
CA GLY A 195 -4.54 -13.64 6.60
C GLY A 195 -4.44 -12.66 5.44
N ALA A 196 -5.31 -11.66 5.39
CA ALA A 196 -5.27 -10.60 4.38
C ALA A 196 -5.91 -9.30 4.90
N GLY A 197 -5.72 -8.22 4.16
CA GLY A 197 -6.36 -6.93 4.41
C GLY A 197 -6.09 -6.36 5.80
N ARG A 198 -7.10 -5.68 6.34
CA ARG A 198 -6.97 -4.97 7.63
C ARG A 198 -6.78 -5.89 8.82
N ALA A 199 -7.39 -7.06 8.82
CA ALA A 199 -7.27 -8.04 9.91
C ALA A 199 -5.84 -8.56 10.02
N TRP A 200 -5.24 -8.97 8.89
CA TRP A 200 -3.82 -9.33 8.84
C TRP A 200 -2.91 -8.16 9.23
N ALA A 201 -3.19 -6.97 8.71
CA ALA A 201 -2.40 -5.78 9.04
C ALA A 201 -2.43 -5.44 10.54
N ALA A 202 -3.55 -5.68 11.23
CA ALA A 202 -3.65 -5.53 12.68
C ALA A 202 -2.83 -6.59 13.42
N SER A 203 -2.94 -7.86 13.00
CA SER A 203 -2.13 -8.97 13.52
C SER A 203 -0.63 -8.71 13.36
N PHE A 204 -0.22 -8.23 12.17
CA PHE A 204 1.17 -7.89 11.88
C PHE A 204 1.69 -6.81 12.85
N ARG A 205 0.96 -5.70 13.01
CA ARG A 205 1.37 -4.62 13.90
C ARG A 205 1.50 -5.07 15.35
N ALA A 206 0.52 -5.82 15.85
CA ALA A 206 0.55 -6.34 17.21
C ALA A 206 1.71 -7.32 17.43
N ALA A 207 2.02 -8.16 16.43
CA ALA A 207 3.16 -9.06 16.49
C ALA A 207 4.50 -8.31 16.46
N ALA A 208 4.65 -7.32 15.58
CA ALA A 208 5.84 -6.49 15.49
C ALA A 208 6.12 -5.75 16.79
N GLU A 209 5.08 -5.15 17.39
CA GLU A 209 5.23 -4.47 18.69
C GLU A 209 5.71 -5.41 19.79
N ARG A 210 5.18 -6.64 19.84
CA ARG A 210 5.61 -7.65 20.84
C ARG A 210 7.02 -8.18 20.62
N THR A 211 7.49 -8.26 19.38
CA THR A 211 8.76 -8.96 19.06
C THR A 211 9.94 -8.02 18.86
N ILE A 212 9.72 -6.88 18.26
CA ILE A 212 10.79 -5.93 17.93
C ILE A 212 10.57 -4.52 18.54
N GLY A 213 9.48 -4.33 19.30
CA GLY A 213 9.20 -3.09 20.04
C GLY A 213 8.74 -1.90 19.18
N TRP A 214 8.53 -2.08 17.88
CA TRP A 214 8.09 -1.02 16.97
C TRP A 214 7.42 -1.56 15.71
N HIS A 215 6.71 -0.71 14.95
CA HIS A 215 6.23 -1.05 13.63
C HIS A 215 6.08 0.17 12.70
N GLN A 216 6.31 -0.05 11.42
CA GLN A 216 5.99 0.86 10.31
C GLN A 216 4.79 0.36 9.49
N GLY A 217 4.07 -0.63 10.05
CA GLY A 217 2.99 -1.34 9.39
C GLY A 217 3.46 -2.35 8.35
N PRO A 218 2.56 -3.22 7.87
CA PRO A 218 2.93 -4.33 6.96
C PRO A 218 3.40 -3.87 5.58
N HIS A 219 3.22 -2.59 5.23
CA HIS A 219 3.78 -2.07 3.98
C HIS A 219 5.31 -2.08 3.97
N GLY A 220 5.94 -2.11 5.14
CA GLY A 220 7.40 -2.24 5.29
C GLY A 220 7.96 -3.53 4.70
N VAL A 221 7.20 -4.64 4.70
CA VAL A 221 7.67 -5.90 4.06
C VAL A 221 7.82 -5.73 2.54
N ARG A 222 7.03 -4.87 1.92
CA ARG A 222 7.15 -4.57 0.50
C ARG A 222 8.32 -3.63 0.20
N HIS A 223 8.71 -2.77 1.15
CA HIS A 223 9.96 -2.02 1.09
C HIS A 223 11.16 -2.98 1.18
N ALA A 224 11.12 -3.94 2.09
CA ALA A 224 12.15 -4.98 2.22
C ALA A 224 12.33 -5.73 0.90
N TYR A 225 11.24 -6.25 0.31
CA TYR A 225 11.27 -6.89 -0.99
C TYR A 225 11.96 -6.03 -2.07
N ALA A 226 11.57 -4.76 -2.18
CA ALA A 226 12.16 -3.88 -3.20
C ALA A 226 13.66 -3.72 -3.03
N GLN A 227 14.12 -3.50 -1.78
CA GLN A 227 15.53 -3.33 -1.46
C GLN A 227 16.33 -4.62 -1.66
N GLU A 228 15.79 -5.77 -1.28
CA GLU A 228 16.40 -7.08 -1.52
C GLU A 228 16.54 -7.36 -3.01
N ARG A 229 15.45 -7.16 -3.78
CA ARG A 229 15.47 -7.39 -5.23
C ARG A 229 16.47 -6.48 -5.96
N MET A 230 16.55 -5.20 -5.57
CA MET A 230 17.55 -4.30 -6.13
C MET A 230 18.97 -4.82 -5.88
N ARG A 231 19.27 -5.27 -4.65
CA ARG A 231 20.59 -5.83 -4.32
C ARG A 231 20.88 -7.11 -5.10
N GLU A 232 19.92 -8.04 -5.19
CA GLU A 232 20.07 -9.30 -5.95
C GLU A 232 20.37 -9.04 -7.43
N LEU A 233 19.57 -8.18 -8.09
CA LEU A 233 19.76 -7.88 -9.50
C LEU A 233 21.09 -7.16 -9.76
N GLN A 234 21.46 -6.20 -8.90
CA GLN A 234 22.75 -5.52 -9.03
C GLN A 234 23.94 -6.47 -8.76
N SER A 235 23.80 -7.41 -7.85
CA SER A 235 24.80 -8.46 -7.62
C SER A 235 24.92 -9.44 -8.81
N SER A 236 23.87 -9.52 -9.64
CA SER A 236 23.83 -10.27 -10.90
C SER A 236 24.14 -9.38 -12.11
N GLU A 237 24.90 -8.28 -11.89
CA GLU A 237 25.41 -7.35 -12.92
C GLU A 237 24.34 -6.55 -13.67
N PHE A 238 23.07 -6.53 -13.21
CA PHE A 238 22.08 -5.64 -13.81
C PHE A 238 22.41 -4.17 -13.51
N PRO A 239 22.48 -3.29 -14.53
CA PRO A 239 22.61 -1.85 -14.31
C PRO A 239 21.46 -1.33 -13.44
N TYR A 240 21.72 -0.36 -12.57
CA TYR A 240 20.76 0.20 -11.63
C TYR A 240 19.40 0.53 -12.27
N ARG A 241 19.41 1.21 -13.42
CA ARG A 241 18.16 1.58 -14.11
C ARG A 241 17.36 0.38 -14.60
N GLN A 242 18.05 -0.66 -15.08
CA GLN A 242 17.41 -1.90 -15.53
C GLN A 242 16.85 -2.66 -14.32
N ALA A 243 17.62 -2.84 -13.26
CA ALA A 243 17.18 -3.44 -12.01
C ALA A 243 15.94 -2.71 -11.45
N LEU A 244 15.96 -1.37 -11.43
CA LEU A 244 14.85 -0.56 -10.96
C LEU A 244 13.57 -0.74 -11.83
N ALA A 245 13.73 -0.86 -13.15
CA ALA A 245 12.62 -1.11 -14.07
C ALA A 245 11.99 -2.49 -13.82
N VAL A 246 12.82 -3.53 -13.63
CA VAL A 246 12.37 -4.89 -13.29
C VAL A 246 11.61 -4.90 -11.97
N VAL A 247 12.20 -4.36 -10.89
CA VAL A 247 11.55 -4.27 -9.57
C VAL A 247 10.25 -3.47 -9.64
N SER A 248 10.22 -2.39 -10.43
CA SER A 248 9.00 -1.61 -10.66
C SER A 248 7.87 -2.46 -11.25
N GLN A 249 8.17 -3.34 -12.21
CA GLN A 249 7.19 -4.25 -12.79
C GLN A 249 6.77 -5.36 -11.82
N GLU A 250 7.72 -5.98 -11.12
CA GLU A 250 7.44 -6.97 -10.07
C GLU A 250 6.51 -6.40 -8.99
N LEU A 251 6.65 -5.12 -8.67
CA LEU A 251 5.76 -4.40 -7.76
C LEU A 251 4.46 -3.88 -8.44
N GLY A 252 4.32 -3.96 -9.75
CA GLY A 252 3.16 -3.48 -10.51
C GLY A 252 3.04 -1.96 -10.56
N HIS A 253 4.14 -1.23 -10.48
CA HIS A 253 4.15 0.24 -10.59
C HIS A 253 4.27 0.72 -12.03
N PHE A 254 5.09 0.07 -12.87
CA PHE A 254 5.47 0.50 -14.23
C PHE A 254 6.04 1.93 -14.29
N ARG A 255 6.46 2.43 -13.16
CA ARG A 255 7.03 3.77 -12.99
C ARG A 255 8.20 3.65 -12.02
N PRO A 256 9.44 3.63 -12.55
CA PRO A 256 10.65 3.50 -11.74
C PRO A 256 10.76 4.56 -10.63
N ASP A 257 10.38 5.82 -10.92
CA ASP A 257 10.35 6.92 -9.95
C ASP A 257 9.52 6.61 -8.69
N ILE A 258 8.42 5.88 -8.84
CA ILE A 258 7.59 5.43 -7.70
C ILE A 258 8.30 4.34 -6.91
N THR A 259 9.10 3.50 -7.59
CA THR A 259 9.82 2.40 -6.94
C THR A 259 11.00 2.91 -6.11
N GLU A 260 11.65 4.00 -6.50
CA GLU A 260 12.72 4.64 -5.70
C GLU A 260 12.27 5.02 -4.28
N VAL A 261 10.99 5.34 -4.09
CA VAL A 261 10.44 5.62 -2.75
C VAL A 261 10.55 4.42 -1.81
N TYR A 262 10.60 3.21 -2.36
CA TYR A 262 10.73 1.97 -1.59
C TYR A 262 12.18 1.64 -1.21
N LEU A 263 13.15 2.31 -1.83
CA LEU A 263 14.58 2.07 -1.60
C LEU A 263 15.18 2.98 -0.51
N ARG A 264 14.38 3.86 0.07
CA ARG A 264 14.77 4.81 1.12
C ARG A 264 14.55 4.24 2.51
#